data_5ce75a4907bf9972900bc59cbbf3d91b
#
_entry.id   5ce75a4907bf9972900bc59cbbf3d91b
#
_cell.length_a   1.000
_cell.length_b   1.000
_cell.length_c   1.000
_cell.angle_alpha   90.00
_cell.angle_beta   90.00
_cell.angle_gamma   90.00
#
_symmetry.space_group_name_H-M   'P 1'
#
loop_
_entity.id
_entity.type
_entity.pdbx_description
1 polymer ?
#
loop_
_entity_poly.entity_id
_entity_poly.type
_entity_poly.pdbx_seq_one_letter_code
_entity_poly.pdbx_strand_id
1 'polypeptide(L)'
;MRYHWRVTETLPADALSTIAPRSPLTRQVLWNRGIRTSEDAQSFFQPDWATGLHDPLQFRHLAPAAERIFLAIEKGERITVHGDYDADGVTGSTLLITTLHELERRMTGRAVSDSLVDYYIPHRDAEGYGLHRATVDTLNARGTRLIIAVDCGIACVPEIAAAREKGIDVIVVDHHQFGEVLPDAWLIHPGLPQETYPFKKLAAVGVAFKFASALLVRARERGIAIVEGWEKWLLDL
;
A
#
# COMPACT_ATOMS: atom_id res chain seq x y z
N MET A 1 -32.38 8.76 21.07
CA MET A 1 -32.07 8.93 19.62
C MET A 1 -33.02 8.07 18.82
N ARG A 2 -33.71 8.62 17.79
CA ARG A 2 -34.48 7.84 16.83
C ARG A 2 -33.57 7.56 15.64
N TYR A 3 -33.30 6.29 15.35
CA TYR A 3 -32.56 5.88 14.16
C TYR A 3 -33.51 5.82 12.97
N HIS A 4 -33.09 6.38 11.83
CA HIS A 4 -33.80 6.25 10.56
C HIS A 4 -33.07 5.18 9.73
N TRP A 5 -33.76 4.08 9.47
CA TRP A 5 -33.25 3.04 8.58
C TRP A 5 -33.35 3.50 7.13
N ARG A 6 -32.24 3.45 6.40
CA ARG A 6 -32.22 3.64 4.96
C ARG A 6 -32.01 2.27 4.31
N VAL A 7 -33.10 1.69 3.83
CA VAL A 7 -33.05 0.42 3.09
C VAL A 7 -32.70 0.73 1.63
N THR A 8 -31.78 -0.04 1.06
CA THR A 8 -31.41 0.09 -0.35
C THR A 8 -32.60 -0.30 -1.23
N GLU A 9 -32.76 0.39 -2.36
CA GLU A 9 -33.82 0.09 -3.32
C GLU A 9 -33.72 -1.34 -3.84
N THR A 10 -34.91 -1.96 -4.02
CA THR A 10 -34.99 -3.30 -4.59
C THR A 10 -34.49 -3.29 -6.03
N LEU A 11 -33.76 -4.32 -6.41
CA LEU A 11 -33.30 -4.54 -7.77
C LEU A 11 -34.48 -4.42 -8.77
N PRO A 12 -34.41 -3.55 -9.78
CA PRO A 12 -35.42 -3.43 -10.82
C PRO A 12 -35.63 -4.75 -11.57
N ALA A 13 -36.88 -5.03 -11.97
CA ALA A 13 -37.20 -6.32 -12.62
C ALA A 13 -36.46 -6.53 -13.95
N ASP A 14 -36.20 -5.47 -14.70
CA ASP A 14 -35.46 -5.47 -15.95
C ASP A 14 -33.97 -5.73 -15.72
N ALA A 15 -33.41 -5.32 -14.58
CA ALA A 15 -32.03 -5.57 -14.19
C ALA A 15 -31.78 -7.02 -13.75
N LEU A 16 -32.83 -7.81 -13.49
CA LEU A 16 -32.68 -9.25 -13.16
C LEU A 16 -32.06 -10.06 -14.29
N SER A 17 -32.25 -9.67 -15.53
CA SER A 17 -31.71 -10.34 -16.71
C SER A 17 -30.27 -9.93 -17.03
N THR A 18 -29.80 -8.79 -16.52
CA THR A 18 -28.47 -8.24 -16.86
C THR A 18 -27.32 -8.85 -16.04
N ILE A 19 -27.64 -9.53 -14.94
CA ILE A 19 -26.65 -10.25 -14.11
C ILE A 19 -26.88 -11.76 -14.27
N ALA A 20 -25.86 -12.49 -14.64
CA ALA A 20 -25.89 -13.96 -14.89
C ALA A 20 -26.62 -14.73 -13.78
N PRO A 21 -27.16 -15.94 -14.05
CA PRO A 21 -28.07 -16.67 -13.18
C PRO A 21 -27.47 -16.92 -11.79
N ARG A 22 -27.88 -16.12 -10.82
CA ARG A 22 -27.55 -16.20 -9.40
C ARG A 22 -28.87 -16.14 -8.61
N SER A 23 -28.82 -16.47 -7.33
CA SER A 23 -29.99 -16.30 -6.48
C SER A 23 -30.48 -14.83 -6.46
N PRO A 24 -31.77 -14.56 -6.26
CA PRO A 24 -32.28 -13.20 -6.17
C PRO A 24 -31.54 -12.35 -5.13
N LEU A 25 -31.18 -12.95 -3.97
CA LEU A 25 -30.43 -12.28 -2.92
C LEU A 25 -29.02 -11.90 -3.41
N THR A 26 -28.31 -12.81 -4.07
CA THR A 26 -26.98 -12.53 -4.61
C THR A 26 -27.02 -11.38 -5.63
N ARG A 27 -28.00 -11.39 -6.54
CA ARG A 27 -28.18 -10.30 -7.50
C ARG A 27 -28.44 -8.96 -6.81
N GLN A 28 -29.28 -8.93 -5.78
CA GLN A 28 -29.58 -7.73 -5.00
C GLN A 28 -28.30 -7.19 -4.34
N VAL A 29 -27.47 -8.07 -3.75
CA VAL A 29 -26.21 -7.67 -3.10
C VAL A 29 -25.19 -7.15 -4.11
N LEU A 30 -25.07 -7.77 -5.27
CA LEU A 30 -24.22 -7.29 -6.37
C LEU A 30 -24.67 -5.92 -6.86
N TRP A 31 -25.98 -5.77 -7.07
CA TRP A 31 -26.59 -4.51 -7.47
C TRP A 31 -26.29 -3.36 -6.47
N ASN A 32 -26.43 -3.63 -5.19
CA ASN A 32 -26.11 -2.66 -4.13
C ASN A 32 -24.62 -2.23 -4.12
N ARG A 33 -23.74 -3.06 -4.68
CA ARG A 33 -22.31 -2.80 -4.86
C ARG A 33 -21.93 -2.17 -6.19
N GLY A 34 -22.90 -1.85 -7.02
CA GLY A 34 -22.66 -1.21 -8.31
C GLY A 34 -22.32 -2.18 -9.45
N ILE A 35 -22.38 -3.49 -9.21
CA ILE A 35 -22.20 -4.52 -10.25
C ILE A 35 -23.49 -4.64 -11.04
N ARG A 36 -23.45 -4.29 -12.32
CA ARG A 36 -24.64 -4.10 -13.17
C ARG A 36 -24.74 -5.10 -14.30
N THR A 37 -23.65 -5.73 -14.69
CA THR A 37 -23.57 -6.65 -15.84
C THR A 37 -23.17 -8.05 -15.41
N SER A 38 -23.44 -9.03 -16.28
CA SER A 38 -22.97 -10.41 -16.09
C SER A 38 -21.43 -10.50 -16.15
N GLU A 39 -20.80 -9.68 -16.96
CA GLU A 39 -19.35 -9.61 -17.10
C GLU A 39 -18.69 -9.09 -15.81
N ASP A 40 -19.20 -7.99 -15.24
CA ASP A 40 -18.75 -7.45 -13.95
C ASP A 40 -18.92 -8.50 -12.83
N ALA A 41 -20.07 -9.20 -12.82
CA ALA A 41 -20.33 -10.24 -11.84
C ALA A 41 -19.38 -11.45 -12.00
N GLN A 42 -19.05 -11.83 -13.24
CA GLN A 42 -18.08 -12.89 -13.50
C GLN A 42 -16.69 -12.49 -13.02
N SER A 43 -16.22 -11.29 -13.36
CA SER A 43 -14.93 -10.75 -12.90
C SER A 43 -14.83 -10.67 -11.38
N PHE A 44 -15.95 -10.34 -10.72
CA PHE A 44 -16.00 -10.29 -9.25
C PHE A 44 -15.87 -11.69 -8.61
N PHE A 45 -16.50 -12.72 -9.19
CA PHE A 45 -16.47 -14.08 -8.65
C PHE A 45 -15.29 -14.92 -9.10
N GLN A 46 -14.68 -14.57 -10.21
CA GLN A 46 -13.56 -15.27 -10.82
C GLN A 46 -12.45 -14.29 -11.17
N PRO A 47 -11.80 -13.69 -10.14
CA PRO A 47 -10.68 -12.79 -10.40
C PRO A 47 -9.56 -13.56 -11.11
N ASP A 48 -9.04 -12.97 -12.18
CA ASP A 48 -7.94 -13.53 -12.95
C ASP A 48 -6.67 -12.69 -12.72
N TRP A 49 -5.55 -13.37 -12.46
CA TRP A 49 -4.27 -12.73 -12.20
C TRP A 49 -3.79 -11.88 -13.39
N ALA A 50 -3.93 -12.37 -14.59
CA ALA A 50 -3.37 -11.72 -15.76
C ALA A 50 -4.15 -10.46 -16.19
N THR A 51 -5.46 -10.42 -15.92
CA THR A 51 -6.34 -9.35 -16.39
C THR A 51 -6.96 -8.52 -15.26
N GLY A 52 -6.93 -9.02 -14.03
CA GLY A 52 -7.57 -8.38 -12.87
C GLY A 52 -6.70 -7.36 -12.13
N LEU A 53 -5.43 -7.19 -12.51
CA LEU A 53 -4.52 -6.28 -11.86
C LEU A 53 -4.28 -5.03 -12.72
N HIS A 54 -4.46 -3.87 -12.14
CA HIS A 54 -4.03 -2.61 -12.75
C HIS A 54 -2.51 -2.45 -12.65
N ASP A 55 -1.91 -1.81 -13.64
CA ASP A 55 -0.49 -1.47 -13.64
C ASP A 55 -0.14 -0.60 -12.41
N PRO A 56 0.81 -1.05 -11.56
CA PRO A 56 1.21 -0.29 -10.39
C PRO A 56 1.82 1.07 -10.72
N LEU A 57 2.46 1.21 -11.88
CA LEU A 57 3.09 2.47 -12.31
C LEU A 57 2.09 3.56 -12.67
N GLN A 58 0.80 3.28 -12.66
CA GLN A 58 -0.25 4.30 -12.77
C GLN A 58 -0.36 5.18 -11.51
N PHE A 59 0.15 4.73 -10.37
CA PHE A 59 0.29 5.60 -9.19
C PHE A 59 1.34 6.68 -9.45
N ARG A 60 0.96 7.92 -9.27
CA ARG A 60 1.77 9.10 -9.61
C ARG A 60 3.14 9.13 -8.94
N HIS A 61 3.23 8.81 -7.65
CA HIS A 61 4.48 8.88 -6.90
C HIS A 61 5.23 7.55 -6.82
N LEU A 62 4.71 6.48 -7.40
CA LEU A 62 5.28 5.15 -7.22
C LEU A 62 6.64 5.00 -7.92
N ALA A 63 6.77 5.50 -9.16
CA ALA A 63 8.04 5.47 -9.87
C ALA A 63 9.15 6.26 -9.15
N PRO A 64 8.97 7.53 -8.75
CA PRO A 64 10.00 8.26 -8.02
C PRO A 64 10.28 7.68 -6.62
N ALA A 65 9.29 7.12 -5.93
CA ALA A 65 9.49 6.44 -4.66
C ALA A 65 10.35 5.17 -4.83
N ALA A 66 10.12 4.38 -5.89
CA ALA A 66 10.95 3.23 -6.23
C ALA A 66 12.40 3.62 -6.49
N GLU A 67 12.63 4.68 -7.28
CA GLU A 67 13.99 5.19 -7.54
C GLU A 67 14.70 5.60 -6.24
N ARG A 68 13.97 6.22 -5.28
CA ARG A 68 14.55 6.59 -3.98
C ARG A 68 14.96 5.37 -3.16
N ILE A 69 14.20 4.26 -3.24
CA ILE A 69 14.57 2.99 -2.59
C ILE A 69 15.82 2.39 -3.21
N PHE A 70 15.90 2.29 -4.53
CA PHE A 70 17.11 1.79 -5.20
C PHE A 70 18.33 2.62 -4.83
N LEU A 71 18.20 3.94 -4.81
CA LEU A 71 19.28 4.83 -4.39
C LEU A 71 19.71 4.58 -2.93
N ALA A 72 18.76 4.34 -2.02
CA ALA A 72 19.07 4.03 -0.63
C ALA A 72 19.88 2.74 -0.52
N ILE A 73 19.47 1.68 -1.22
CA ILE A 73 20.19 0.39 -1.24
C ILE A 73 21.61 0.57 -1.82
N GLU A 74 21.75 1.27 -2.94
CA GLU A 74 23.04 1.55 -3.60
C GLU A 74 23.99 2.32 -2.70
N LYS A 75 23.48 3.28 -1.93
CA LYS A 75 24.27 4.09 -0.98
C LYS A 75 24.50 3.42 0.37
N GLY A 76 23.89 2.28 0.64
CA GLY A 76 23.94 1.64 1.95
C GLY A 76 23.26 2.47 3.04
N GLU A 77 22.17 3.17 2.70
CA GLU A 77 21.35 3.92 3.64
C GLU A 77 20.40 2.96 4.38
N ARG A 78 20.18 3.20 5.67
CA ARG A 78 19.19 2.45 6.45
C ARG A 78 17.77 2.85 6.06
N ILE A 79 16.95 1.84 5.74
CA ILE A 79 15.51 1.97 5.43
C ILE A 79 14.74 1.37 6.58
N THR A 80 13.81 2.12 7.18
CA THR A 80 12.91 1.59 8.20
C THR A 80 11.47 1.62 7.71
N VAL A 81 10.81 0.47 7.70
CA VAL A 81 9.38 0.35 7.45
C VAL A 81 8.67 0.58 8.77
N HIS A 82 7.94 1.68 8.87
CA HIS A 82 7.12 2.04 10.02
C HIS A 82 5.67 1.65 9.71
N GLY A 83 5.17 0.59 10.33
CA GLY A 83 3.80 0.11 10.13
C GLY A 83 2.84 0.52 11.23
N ASP A 84 1.55 0.31 11.02
CA ASP A 84 0.57 0.26 12.09
C ASP A 84 0.55 -1.13 12.75
N TYR A 85 -0.07 -1.21 13.93
CA TYR A 85 -0.14 -2.42 14.77
C TYR A 85 -1.36 -3.31 14.46
N ASP A 86 -2.21 -2.93 13.53
CA ASP A 86 -3.35 -3.76 13.12
C ASP A 86 -3.00 -4.72 11.95
N ALA A 87 -3.99 -5.48 11.49
CA ALA A 87 -3.76 -6.48 10.45
C ALA A 87 -3.33 -5.85 9.12
N ASP A 88 -3.86 -4.69 8.74
CA ASP A 88 -3.54 -4.01 7.47
C ASP A 88 -2.10 -3.47 7.52
N GLY A 89 -1.74 -2.79 8.63
CA GLY A 89 -0.39 -2.26 8.84
C GLY A 89 0.67 -3.37 8.94
N VAL A 90 0.41 -4.43 9.72
CA VAL A 90 1.36 -5.54 9.90
C VAL A 90 1.58 -6.32 8.61
N THR A 91 0.51 -6.69 7.89
CA THR A 91 0.64 -7.45 6.63
C THR A 91 1.27 -6.61 5.53
N GLY A 92 0.87 -5.33 5.39
CA GLY A 92 1.47 -4.40 4.43
C GLY A 92 2.96 -4.17 4.71
N SER A 93 3.36 -4.02 5.98
CA SER A 93 4.76 -3.90 6.39
C SER A 93 5.55 -5.16 6.08
N THR A 94 5.02 -6.34 6.42
CA THR A 94 5.66 -7.64 6.15
C THR A 94 5.94 -7.82 4.67
N LEU A 95 4.97 -7.50 3.82
CA LEU A 95 5.09 -7.58 2.37
C LEU A 95 6.21 -6.67 1.84
N LEU A 96 6.27 -5.42 2.28
CA LEU A 96 7.31 -4.48 1.85
C LEU A 96 8.69 -4.86 2.39
N ILE A 97 8.83 -5.23 3.66
CA ILE A 97 10.09 -5.68 4.25
C ILE A 97 10.63 -6.88 3.48
N THR A 98 9.80 -7.88 3.22
CA THR A 98 10.18 -9.08 2.47
C THR A 98 10.68 -8.73 1.06
N THR A 99 9.99 -7.81 0.38
CA THR A 99 10.39 -7.34 -0.96
C THR A 99 11.72 -6.57 -0.90
N LEU A 100 11.88 -5.69 0.08
CA LEU A 100 13.09 -4.88 0.25
C LEU A 100 14.31 -5.73 0.61
N HIS A 101 14.17 -6.74 1.49
CA HIS A 101 15.22 -7.69 1.81
C HIS A 101 15.69 -8.47 0.57
N GLU A 102 14.74 -8.92 -0.27
CA GLU A 102 15.10 -9.62 -1.51
C GLU A 102 15.82 -8.68 -2.48
N LEU A 103 15.36 -7.45 -2.65
CA LEU A 103 16.04 -6.46 -3.49
C LEU A 103 17.45 -6.13 -2.97
N GLU A 104 17.61 -5.85 -1.69
CA GLU A 104 18.91 -5.58 -1.09
C GLU A 104 19.85 -6.77 -1.27
N ARG A 105 19.37 -7.99 -1.00
CA ARG A 105 20.15 -9.21 -1.21
C ARG A 105 20.60 -9.38 -2.67
N ARG A 106 19.71 -9.10 -3.63
CA ARG A 106 20.05 -9.21 -5.07
C ARG A 106 21.05 -8.15 -5.52
N MET A 107 20.93 -6.95 -5.01
CA MET A 107 21.77 -5.81 -5.42
C MET A 107 23.15 -5.83 -4.75
N THR A 108 23.23 -6.28 -3.50
CA THR A 108 24.44 -6.13 -2.67
C THR A 108 25.09 -7.44 -2.24
N GLY A 109 24.37 -8.57 -2.35
CA GLY A 109 24.77 -9.86 -1.78
C GLY A 109 24.62 -9.95 -0.25
N ARG A 110 24.11 -8.90 0.42
CA ARG A 110 23.97 -8.86 1.87
C ARG A 110 22.96 -9.89 2.36
N ALA A 111 23.28 -10.60 3.44
CA ALA A 111 22.35 -11.51 4.10
C ALA A 111 21.28 -10.72 4.86
N VAL A 112 20.11 -11.32 5.08
CA VAL A 112 19.01 -10.67 5.84
C VAL A 112 19.43 -10.31 7.26
N SER A 113 20.30 -11.12 7.89
CA SER A 113 20.87 -10.83 9.22
C SER A 113 21.68 -9.52 9.29
N ASP A 114 22.24 -9.08 8.17
CA ASP A 114 23.10 -7.91 8.05
C ASP A 114 22.42 -6.78 7.27
N SER A 115 21.12 -6.92 7.01
CA SER A 115 20.32 -5.97 6.25
C SER A 115 20.27 -4.59 6.90
N LEU A 116 20.27 -3.57 6.07
CA LEU A 116 19.97 -2.19 6.47
C LEU A 116 18.48 -1.85 6.38
N VAL A 117 17.67 -2.82 5.99
CA VAL A 117 16.21 -2.72 6.03
C VAL A 117 15.74 -3.30 7.36
N ASP A 118 15.08 -2.47 8.15
CA ASP A 118 14.46 -2.88 9.42
C ASP A 118 13.01 -2.38 9.51
N TYR A 119 12.38 -2.64 10.64
CA TYR A 119 10.99 -2.21 10.86
C TYR A 119 10.80 -1.57 12.23
N TYR A 120 9.71 -0.83 12.36
CA TYR A 120 9.21 -0.27 13.60
C TYR A 120 7.68 -0.36 13.62
N ILE A 121 7.15 -1.09 14.59
CA ILE A 121 5.71 -1.13 14.86
C ILE A 121 5.50 -0.45 16.21
N PRO A 122 4.69 0.62 16.30
CA PRO A 122 4.46 1.32 17.55
C PRO A 122 3.67 0.45 18.54
N HIS A 123 3.96 0.60 19.81
CA HIS A 123 3.18 -0.07 20.84
C HIS A 123 1.82 0.60 21.02
N ARG A 124 0.74 -0.16 20.78
CA ARG A 124 -0.65 0.35 20.77
C ARG A 124 -0.99 1.25 21.95
N ASP A 125 -0.69 0.82 23.16
CA ASP A 125 -1.12 1.50 24.40
C ASP A 125 -0.13 2.59 24.85
N ALA A 126 1.14 2.50 24.48
CA ALA A 126 2.18 3.42 24.93
C ALA A 126 2.45 4.54 23.94
N GLU A 127 2.36 4.27 22.64
CA GLU A 127 2.70 5.20 21.58
C GLU A 127 1.48 5.68 20.78
N GLY A 128 0.47 4.80 20.63
CA GLY A 128 -0.73 5.09 19.86
C GLY A 128 -0.51 4.91 18.33
N TYR A 129 -1.50 5.37 17.57
CA TYR A 129 -1.53 5.25 16.11
C TYR A 129 -0.73 6.33 15.42
N GLY A 130 -0.03 5.95 14.36
CA GLY A 130 0.63 6.87 13.43
C GLY A 130 2.11 7.11 13.71
N LEU A 131 2.71 7.98 12.90
CA LEU A 131 4.11 8.38 13.06
C LEU A 131 4.19 9.53 14.09
N HIS A 132 5.02 9.38 15.12
CA HIS A 132 5.21 10.37 16.17
C HIS A 132 6.62 10.96 16.14
N ARG A 133 6.78 12.19 16.64
CA ARG A 133 8.10 12.86 16.74
C ARG A 133 9.11 12.04 17.52
N ALA A 134 8.70 11.41 18.63
CA ALA A 134 9.56 10.54 19.43
C ALA A 134 10.05 9.31 18.62
N THR A 135 9.18 8.77 17.76
CA THR A 135 9.55 7.69 16.83
C THR A 135 10.56 8.19 15.81
N VAL A 136 10.34 9.36 15.21
CA VAL A 136 11.30 9.99 14.28
C VAL A 136 12.67 10.19 14.95
N ASP A 137 12.71 10.66 16.20
CA ASP A 137 13.95 10.82 16.97
C ASP A 137 14.66 9.48 17.19
N THR A 138 13.91 8.43 17.54
CA THR A 138 14.41 7.08 17.72
C THR A 138 15.00 6.51 16.43
N LEU A 139 14.30 6.67 15.31
CA LEU A 139 14.77 6.20 14.01
C LEU A 139 15.99 6.96 13.52
N ASN A 140 16.04 8.28 13.74
CA ASN A 140 17.23 9.08 13.45
C ASN A 140 18.45 8.60 14.26
N ALA A 141 18.26 8.29 15.55
CA ALA A 141 19.33 7.75 16.40
C ALA A 141 19.83 6.37 15.94
N ARG A 142 18.97 5.57 15.30
CA ARG A 142 19.34 4.28 14.64
C ARG A 142 20.07 4.47 13.32
N GLY A 143 20.14 5.70 12.80
CA GLY A 143 20.78 6.01 11.51
C GLY A 143 19.84 5.84 10.30
N THR A 144 18.54 5.77 10.50
CA THR A 144 17.56 5.71 9.39
C THR A 144 17.70 6.94 8.50
N ARG A 145 17.65 6.73 7.17
CA ARG A 145 17.68 7.77 6.15
C ARG A 145 16.44 7.77 5.26
N LEU A 146 15.70 6.67 5.28
CA LEU A 146 14.43 6.56 4.58
C LEU A 146 13.41 5.86 5.48
N ILE A 147 12.28 6.50 5.74
CA ILE A 147 11.12 5.90 6.41
C ILE A 147 10.09 5.55 5.35
N ILE A 148 9.53 4.34 5.42
CA ILE A 148 8.35 3.95 4.65
C ILE A 148 7.21 3.78 5.66
N ALA A 149 6.31 4.76 5.73
CA ALA A 149 5.15 4.71 6.60
C ALA A 149 4.04 3.89 5.91
N VAL A 150 3.61 2.80 6.53
CA VAL A 150 2.61 1.87 6.00
C VAL A 150 1.36 1.90 6.86
N ASP A 151 0.20 2.10 6.23
CA ASP A 151 -1.10 2.21 6.88
C ASP A 151 -1.20 3.39 7.87
N CYS A 152 -0.36 4.38 7.66
CA CYS A 152 -0.32 5.62 8.41
C CYS A 152 0.50 6.67 7.66
N GLY A 153 0.52 7.89 8.18
CA GLY A 153 1.43 8.93 7.71
C GLY A 153 0.77 10.02 6.88
N ILE A 154 -0.34 9.76 6.19
CA ILE A 154 -0.96 10.77 5.31
C ILE A 154 -1.41 12.03 6.06
N ALA A 155 -1.72 11.92 7.35
CA ALA A 155 -2.09 13.03 8.22
C ALA A 155 -0.94 13.53 9.10
N CYS A 156 0.26 12.90 9.06
CA CYS A 156 1.39 13.20 9.94
C CYS A 156 2.28 14.32 9.36
N VAL A 157 1.68 15.46 9.01
CA VAL A 157 2.39 16.60 8.37
C VAL A 157 3.55 17.12 9.22
N PRO A 158 3.37 17.45 10.53
CA PRO A 158 4.46 17.99 11.35
C PRO A 158 5.54 16.94 11.68
N GLU A 159 5.21 15.67 11.76
CA GLU A 159 6.15 14.59 12.03
C GLU A 159 7.06 14.32 10.82
N ILE A 160 6.47 14.33 9.62
CA ILE A 160 7.21 14.18 8.38
C ILE A 160 8.12 15.37 8.11
N ALA A 161 7.65 16.59 8.43
CA ALA A 161 8.51 17.78 8.38
C ALA A 161 9.72 17.64 9.33
N ALA A 162 9.50 17.17 10.58
CA ALA A 162 10.57 16.93 11.53
C ALA A 162 11.55 15.81 11.06
N ALA A 163 11.08 14.79 10.36
CA ALA A 163 11.94 13.78 9.74
C ALA A 163 12.84 14.41 8.67
N ARG A 164 12.28 15.24 7.81
CA ARG A 164 13.03 15.94 6.75
C ARG A 164 14.08 16.90 7.30
N GLU A 165 13.78 17.64 8.38
CA GLU A 165 14.75 18.49 9.07
C GLU A 165 15.98 17.70 9.57
N LYS A 166 15.81 16.40 9.83
CA LYS A 166 16.88 15.47 10.23
C LYS A 166 17.56 14.78 9.04
N GLY A 167 17.20 15.12 7.81
CA GLY A 167 17.71 14.50 6.60
C GLY A 167 17.18 13.06 6.37
N ILE A 168 16.00 12.78 6.87
CA ILE A 168 15.29 11.51 6.64
C ILE A 168 14.20 11.75 5.61
N ASP A 169 14.26 11.06 4.50
CA ASP A 169 13.20 11.03 3.49
C ASP A 169 12.04 10.14 3.93
N VAL A 170 10.83 10.45 3.45
CA VAL A 170 9.63 9.68 3.81
C VAL A 170 8.84 9.28 2.56
N ILE A 171 8.43 8.02 2.52
CA ILE A 171 7.44 7.48 1.60
C ILE A 171 6.21 7.10 2.45
N VAL A 172 5.03 7.54 2.04
CA VAL A 172 3.76 7.22 2.70
C VAL A 172 2.98 6.26 1.82
N VAL A 173 2.64 5.09 2.36
CA VAL A 173 1.83 4.02 1.74
C VAL A 173 0.56 3.90 2.55
N ASP A 174 -0.48 4.63 2.18
CA ASP A 174 -1.63 4.84 3.04
C ASP A 174 -2.95 4.90 2.24
N HIS A 175 -4.09 4.78 2.94
CA HIS A 175 -5.43 4.86 2.36
C HIS A 175 -6.42 5.67 3.22
N HIS A 176 -5.97 6.19 4.35
CA HIS A 176 -6.79 6.93 5.31
C HIS A 176 -7.22 8.30 4.79
N GLN A 177 -8.16 8.92 5.50
CA GLN A 177 -8.57 10.28 5.20
C GLN A 177 -7.43 11.27 5.50
N PHE A 178 -7.31 12.27 4.65
CA PHE A 178 -6.29 13.31 4.76
C PHE A 178 -6.94 14.70 4.89
N GLY A 179 -6.19 15.64 5.46
CA GLY A 179 -6.62 17.02 5.60
C GLY A 179 -6.37 17.84 4.33
N GLU A 180 -6.58 19.16 4.45
CA GLU A 180 -6.30 20.11 3.35
C GLU A 180 -4.81 20.20 3.01
N VAL A 181 -3.95 20.01 4.02
CA VAL A 181 -2.49 20.04 3.86
C VAL A 181 -1.96 18.60 3.84
N LEU A 182 -1.24 18.29 2.81
CA LEU A 182 -0.56 16.98 2.65
C LEU A 182 0.90 17.08 3.09
N PRO A 183 1.48 16.00 3.65
CA PRO A 183 2.89 15.99 4.02
C PRO A 183 3.80 16.05 2.78
N ASP A 184 4.97 16.67 2.95
CA ASP A 184 6.00 16.75 1.92
C ASP A 184 6.79 15.42 1.86
N ALA A 185 6.23 14.44 1.16
CA ALA A 185 6.72 13.07 1.01
C ALA A 185 6.29 12.47 -0.34
N TRP A 186 6.81 11.29 -0.69
CA TRP A 186 6.23 10.50 -1.76
C TRP A 186 4.96 9.82 -1.26
N LEU A 187 3.81 10.29 -1.73
CA LEU A 187 2.51 9.83 -1.27
C LEU A 187 1.95 8.77 -2.24
N ILE A 188 1.92 7.52 -1.79
CA ILE A 188 1.29 6.41 -2.52
C ILE A 188 -0.05 6.15 -1.86
N HIS A 189 -1.10 6.80 -2.41
CA HIS A 189 -2.43 6.80 -1.82
C HIS A 189 -3.50 6.90 -2.91
N PRO A 190 -4.41 5.90 -3.04
CA PRO A 190 -5.32 5.81 -4.18
C PRO A 190 -6.37 6.93 -4.24
N GLY A 191 -6.68 7.57 -3.12
CA GLY A 191 -7.73 8.58 -3.00
C GLY A 191 -7.27 10.03 -3.18
N LEU A 192 -5.98 10.29 -3.42
CA LEU A 192 -5.47 11.66 -3.54
C LEU A 192 -6.12 12.42 -4.72
N PRO A 193 -6.30 13.75 -4.59
CA PRO A 193 -6.61 14.60 -5.72
C PRO A 193 -5.53 14.42 -6.79
N GLN A 194 -5.90 14.35 -8.05
CA GLN A 194 -4.98 14.14 -9.19
C GLN A 194 -4.34 12.73 -9.27
N GLU A 195 -4.66 11.78 -8.37
CA GLU A 195 -4.24 10.40 -8.52
C GLU A 195 -5.04 9.73 -9.65
N THR A 196 -4.34 9.03 -10.55
CA THR A 196 -4.94 8.40 -11.73
C THR A 196 -5.15 6.89 -11.57
N TYR A 197 -4.63 6.29 -10.51
CA TYR A 197 -4.82 4.86 -10.26
C TYR A 197 -6.31 4.51 -10.20
N PRO A 198 -6.80 3.52 -10.97
CA PRO A 198 -8.24 3.33 -11.19
C PRO A 198 -9.01 2.89 -9.94
N PHE A 199 -8.43 2.00 -9.12
CA PHE A 199 -9.11 1.42 -7.97
C PHE A 199 -8.86 2.21 -6.68
N LYS A 200 -9.81 3.07 -6.32
CA LYS A 200 -9.68 4.04 -5.22
C LYS A 200 -9.86 3.47 -3.80
N LYS A 201 -10.22 2.19 -3.67
CA LYS A 201 -10.62 1.57 -2.40
C LYS A 201 -9.66 0.45 -1.96
N LEU A 202 -8.38 0.56 -2.30
CA LEU A 202 -7.39 -0.35 -1.75
C LEU A 202 -7.23 -0.12 -0.25
N ALA A 203 -7.12 -1.19 0.53
CA ALA A 203 -6.57 -1.17 1.88
C ALA A 203 -5.06 -0.91 1.81
N ALA A 204 -4.42 -0.57 2.92
CA ALA A 204 -2.99 -0.24 2.90
C ALA A 204 -2.13 -1.42 2.44
N VAL A 205 -2.45 -2.66 2.80
CA VAL A 205 -1.77 -3.85 2.27
C VAL A 205 -1.89 -3.96 0.75
N GLY A 206 -3.04 -3.59 0.17
CA GLY A 206 -3.22 -3.54 -1.29
C GLY A 206 -2.38 -2.45 -1.95
N VAL A 207 -2.22 -1.29 -1.30
CA VAL A 207 -1.31 -0.22 -1.76
C VAL A 207 0.15 -0.67 -1.64
N ALA A 208 0.52 -1.32 -0.53
CA ALA A 208 1.85 -1.90 -0.32
C ALA A 208 2.17 -2.98 -1.37
N PHE A 209 1.19 -3.84 -1.71
CA PHE A 209 1.34 -4.81 -2.79
C PHE A 209 1.63 -4.12 -4.14
N LYS A 210 0.93 -3.04 -4.47
CA LYS A 210 1.20 -2.27 -5.69
C LYS A 210 2.58 -1.63 -5.67
N PHE A 211 3.03 -1.17 -4.51
CA PHE A 211 4.38 -0.65 -4.37
C PHE A 211 5.44 -1.74 -4.56
N ALA A 212 5.28 -2.89 -3.94
CA ALA A 212 6.16 -4.04 -4.16
C ALA A 212 6.20 -4.46 -5.63
N SER A 213 5.02 -4.56 -6.28
CA SER A 213 4.92 -4.87 -7.71
C SER A 213 5.73 -3.88 -8.58
N ALA A 214 5.62 -2.59 -8.30
CA ALA A 214 6.39 -1.58 -9.04
C ALA A 214 7.91 -1.71 -8.79
N LEU A 215 8.33 -1.99 -7.55
CA LEU A 215 9.72 -2.26 -7.23
C LEU A 215 10.26 -3.45 -8.04
N LEU A 216 9.46 -4.52 -8.17
CA LEU A 216 9.84 -5.70 -8.95
C LEU A 216 9.91 -5.39 -10.46
N VAL A 217 8.98 -4.59 -10.98
CA VAL A 217 9.04 -4.12 -12.39
C VAL A 217 10.34 -3.33 -12.62
N ARG A 218 10.62 -2.33 -11.77
CA ARG A 218 11.82 -1.51 -11.87
C ARG A 218 13.12 -2.29 -11.67
N ALA A 219 13.10 -3.30 -10.80
CA ALA A 219 14.23 -4.21 -10.62
C ALA A 219 14.56 -4.96 -11.91
N ARG A 220 13.55 -5.51 -12.60
CA ARG A 220 13.72 -6.19 -13.88
C ARG A 220 14.26 -5.26 -14.97
N GLU A 221 13.74 -4.02 -15.06
CA GLU A 221 14.23 -3.00 -15.99
C GLU A 221 15.72 -2.64 -15.74
N ARG A 222 16.18 -2.73 -14.50
CA ARG A 222 17.58 -2.55 -14.08
C ARG A 222 18.45 -3.80 -14.27
N GLY A 223 17.89 -4.90 -14.80
CA GLY A 223 18.59 -6.17 -14.97
C GLY A 223 18.77 -6.98 -13.68
N ILE A 224 18.08 -6.63 -12.60
CA ILE A 224 18.10 -7.38 -11.34
C ILE A 224 17.20 -8.61 -11.52
N ALA A 225 17.78 -9.81 -11.37
CA ALA A 225 17.04 -11.06 -11.55
C ALA A 225 16.07 -11.30 -10.39
N ILE A 226 14.79 -11.27 -10.68
CA ILE A 226 13.72 -11.63 -9.74
C ILE A 226 13.17 -12.99 -10.11
N VAL A 227 12.96 -13.86 -9.12
CA VAL A 227 12.40 -15.20 -9.32
C VAL A 227 10.99 -15.09 -9.93
N GLU A 228 10.70 -15.90 -10.91
CA GLU A 228 9.36 -16.00 -11.51
C GLU A 228 8.34 -16.42 -10.44
N GLY A 229 7.16 -15.83 -10.47
CA GLY A 229 6.11 -16.08 -9.48
C GLY A 229 6.27 -15.34 -8.15
N TRP A 230 7.39 -14.66 -7.90
CA TRP A 230 7.62 -13.90 -6.65
C TRP A 230 6.49 -12.92 -6.34
N GLU A 231 6.05 -12.14 -7.31
CA GLU A 231 4.97 -11.16 -7.13
C GLU A 231 3.65 -11.84 -6.70
N LYS A 232 3.31 -12.97 -7.31
CA LYS A 232 2.11 -13.72 -6.94
C LYS A 232 2.23 -14.33 -5.55
N TRP A 233 3.42 -14.81 -5.19
CA TRP A 233 3.71 -15.36 -3.86
C TRP A 233 3.53 -14.30 -2.75
N LEU A 234 3.78 -13.01 -3.02
CA LEU A 234 3.53 -11.96 -2.04
C LEU A 234 2.07 -11.87 -1.56
N LEU A 235 1.11 -12.46 -2.29
CA LEU A 235 -0.29 -12.55 -1.86
C LEU A 235 -0.54 -13.59 -0.75
N ASP A 236 0.43 -14.45 -0.47
CA ASP A 236 0.35 -15.48 0.55
C ASP A 236 0.92 -14.99 1.91
N LEU A 237 1.42 -13.74 1.97
CA LEU A 237 1.92 -13.08 3.18
C LEU A 237 0.82 -12.32 3.90
#